data_691f50e99908f91524c2214f61cce3af
#
_entry.id   691f50e99908f91524c2214f61cce3af
#
_cell.length_a   1.000
_cell.length_b   1.000
_cell.length_c   1.000
_cell.angle_alpha   90.00
_cell.angle_beta   90.00
_cell.angle_gamma   90.00
#
_symmetry.space_group_name_H-M   'P 1'
#
loop_
_entity.id
_entity.type
_entity.pdbx_description
1 polymer ?
#
loop_
_entity_poly.entity_id
_entity_poly.type
_entity_poly.pdbx_seq_one_letter_code
_entity_poly.pdbx_strand_id
1 'polypeptide(L)'
;MDKMYNKIANLLVEVFPEGWNKAVMYAHITEDMYEIFFFVEKDNIYYNCFKLEKEFGISRRSIMVCFDKIHQALLNDYKEKKWYCATIQLSSDQKFVINYTYDDQSSNEELFKANWKQTYLK
;
A
#
# COMPACT_ATOMS: atom_id res chain seq x y z
N MET A 1 1.13 20.26 2.33
CA MET A 1 0.98 18.83 2.04
C MET A 1 0.19 18.15 3.15
N ASP A 2 -0.62 17.20 2.77
CA ASP A 2 -1.50 16.49 3.69
C ASP A 2 -0.69 15.70 4.74
N LYS A 3 -1.05 15.86 6.01
CA LYS A 3 -0.38 15.12 7.10
C LYS A 3 -0.55 13.61 6.98
N MET A 4 -1.70 13.17 6.49
CA MET A 4 -1.97 11.76 6.25
C MET A 4 -0.98 11.17 5.23
N TYR A 5 -0.76 11.88 4.13
CA TYR A 5 0.15 11.43 3.07
C TYR A 5 1.57 11.30 3.62
N ASN A 6 2.05 12.30 4.34
CA ASN A 6 3.38 12.26 4.92
C ASN A 6 3.54 11.11 5.91
N LYS A 7 2.53 10.89 6.75
CA LYS A 7 2.55 9.81 7.73
C LYS A 7 2.63 8.44 7.06
N ILE A 8 1.79 8.21 6.06
CA ILE A 8 1.78 6.93 5.33
C ILE A 8 3.09 6.71 4.60
N ALA A 9 3.60 7.73 3.91
CA ALA A 9 4.87 7.63 3.20
C ALA A 9 6.01 7.27 4.16
N ASN A 10 6.07 7.92 5.31
CA ASN A 10 7.11 7.65 6.31
C ASN A 10 7.00 6.23 6.87
N LEU A 11 5.79 5.76 7.13
CA LEU A 11 5.55 4.40 7.62
C LEU A 11 6.02 3.35 6.60
N LEU A 12 5.72 3.56 5.33
CA LEU A 12 6.10 2.63 4.27
C LEU A 12 7.61 2.60 4.06
N VAL A 13 8.26 3.77 4.02
CA VAL A 13 9.70 3.85 3.77
C VAL A 13 10.50 3.08 4.84
N GLU A 14 10.02 3.04 6.07
CA GLU A 14 10.68 2.31 7.14
C GLU A 14 10.77 0.80 6.89
N VAL A 15 9.87 0.25 6.07
CA VAL A 15 9.85 -1.19 5.76
C VAL A 15 10.26 -1.50 4.33
N PHE A 16 10.75 -0.52 3.59
CA PHE A 16 11.26 -0.76 2.24
C PHE A 16 12.74 -1.14 2.28
N PRO A 17 13.19 -2.00 1.34
CA PRO A 17 14.61 -2.31 1.24
C PRO A 17 15.42 -1.08 0.80
N GLU A 18 16.66 -1.02 1.24
CA GLU A 18 17.56 0.05 0.83
C GLU A 18 17.73 0.04 -0.70
N GLY A 19 17.70 1.23 -1.31
CA GLY A 19 17.83 1.35 -2.75
C GLY A 19 16.54 1.12 -3.53
N TRP A 20 15.39 1.13 -2.86
CA TRP A 20 14.10 1.01 -3.54
C TRP A 20 13.85 2.22 -4.46
N ASN A 21 13.10 2.01 -5.54
CA ASN A 21 12.80 3.08 -6.50
C ASN A 21 11.35 3.53 -6.46
N LYS A 22 10.42 2.60 -6.44
CA LYS A 22 8.99 2.92 -6.41
C LYS A 22 8.22 1.81 -5.72
N ALA A 23 7.03 2.14 -5.28
CA ALA A 23 6.15 1.18 -4.63
C ALA A 23 4.70 1.52 -4.92
N VAL A 24 3.84 0.52 -4.87
CA VAL A 24 2.41 0.70 -4.97
C VAL A 24 1.73 -0.14 -3.89
N MET A 25 0.81 0.49 -3.17
CA MET A 25 0.09 -0.15 -2.07
C MET A 25 -1.39 -0.22 -2.39
N TYR A 26 -1.97 -1.38 -2.10
CA TYR A 26 -3.39 -1.63 -2.14
C TYR A 26 -3.94 -1.55 -0.72
N ALA A 27 -5.03 -0.82 -0.52
CA ALA A 27 -5.68 -0.75 0.78
C ALA A 27 -7.20 -0.81 0.62
N HIS A 28 -7.79 -1.88 1.12
CA HIS A 28 -9.23 -2.01 1.31
C HIS A 28 -9.46 -2.13 2.80
N ILE A 29 -10.21 -1.21 3.40
CA ILE A 29 -10.39 -1.18 4.85
C ILE A 29 -11.86 -1.01 5.22
N THR A 30 -12.17 -1.42 6.45
CA THR A 30 -13.37 -1.01 7.17
C THR A 30 -12.92 -0.48 8.52
N GLU A 31 -13.84 -0.14 9.42
CA GLU A 31 -13.45 0.33 10.76
C GLU A 31 -12.69 -0.74 11.54
N ASP A 32 -13.05 -2.00 11.35
CA ASP A 32 -12.55 -3.11 12.18
C ASP A 32 -11.54 -4.01 11.49
N MET A 33 -11.36 -3.88 10.16
CA MET A 33 -10.48 -4.77 9.42
C MET A 33 -9.81 -4.06 8.26
N TYR A 34 -8.73 -4.65 7.77
CA TYR A 34 -8.07 -4.16 6.59
C TYR A 34 -7.51 -5.31 5.75
N GLU A 35 -7.39 -5.04 4.47
CA GLU A 35 -6.58 -5.83 3.56
C GLU A 35 -5.60 -4.86 2.92
N ILE A 36 -4.37 -4.91 3.35
CA ILE A 36 -3.30 -4.03 2.87
C ILE A 36 -2.14 -4.89 2.40
N PHE A 37 -1.64 -4.58 1.22
CA PHE A 37 -0.38 -5.15 0.73
C PHE A 37 0.27 -4.15 -0.20
N PHE A 38 1.56 -4.31 -0.41
CA PHE A 38 2.28 -3.47 -1.35
C PHE A 38 3.27 -4.29 -2.15
N PHE A 39 3.68 -3.72 -3.27
CA PHE A 39 4.81 -4.18 -4.05
C PHE A 39 5.81 -3.05 -4.10
N VAL A 40 7.08 -3.37 -3.87
CA VAL A 40 8.17 -2.40 -3.94
C VAL A 40 9.15 -2.84 -5.00
N GLU A 41 9.56 -1.89 -5.85
CA GLU A 41 10.48 -2.15 -6.94
C GLU A 41 11.90 -1.74 -6.56
N LYS A 42 12.83 -2.65 -6.79
CA LYS A 42 14.25 -2.42 -6.61
C LYS A 42 14.98 -3.14 -7.75
N ASP A 43 15.86 -2.44 -8.44
CA ASP A 43 16.64 -2.99 -9.56
C ASP A 43 15.75 -3.64 -10.64
N ASN A 44 14.63 -3.00 -10.96
CA ASN A 44 13.65 -3.44 -11.97
C ASN A 44 12.88 -4.71 -11.60
N ILE A 45 12.91 -5.11 -10.34
CA ILE A 45 12.17 -6.27 -9.84
C ILE A 45 11.16 -5.80 -8.80
N TYR A 46 9.89 -6.19 -8.96
CA TYR A 46 8.86 -5.95 -7.96
C TYR A 46 8.84 -7.06 -6.93
N TYR A 47 8.90 -6.68 -5.67
CA TYR A 47 8.83 -7.61 -4.54
C TYR A 47 7.51 -7.40 -3.80
N ASN A 48 6.75 -8.48 -3.62
CA ASN A 48 5.60 -8.47 -2.74
C ASN A 48 6.07 -8.25 -1.30
N CYS A 49 5.31 -7.48 -0.52
CA CYS A 49 5.68 -7.14 0.85
C CYS A 49 6.02 -8.35 1.72
N PHE A 50 5.36 -9.50 1.50
CA PHE A 50 5.59 -10.70 2.29
C PHE A 50 6.85 -11.48 1.90
N LYS A 51 7.54 -11.05 0.84
CA LYS A 51 8.84 -11.61 0.45
C LYS A 51 10.02 -10.83 1.00
N LEU A 52 9.80 -9.69 1.62
CA LEU A 52 10.88 -8.81 2.06
C LEU A 52 11.69 -9.41 3.20
N GLU A 53 11.10 -10.25 4.04
CA GLU A 53 11.84 -10.92 5.10
C GLU A 53 12.86 -11.89 4.52
N LYS A 54 12.43 -12.72 3.57
CA LYS A 54 13.32 -13.69 2.91
C LYS A 54 14.39 -13.00 2.08
N GLU A 55 14.03 -11.98 1.31
CA GLU A 55 14.95 -11.38 0.34
C GLU A 55 15.88 -10.34 0.96
N PHE A 56 15.43 -9.61 1.98
CA PHE A 56 16.17 -8.47 2.52
C PHE A 56 16.28 -8.47 4.04
N GLY A 57 15.74 -9.48 4.72
CA GLY A 57 15.80 -9.54 6.18
C GLY A 57 14.88 -8.55 6.88
N ILE A 58 13.90 -7.99 6.17
CA ILE A 58 12.93 -7.07 6.77
C ILE A 58 11.87 -7.89 7.49
N SER A 59 11.76 -7.71 8.79
CA SER A 59 10.88 -8.50 9.65
C SER A 59 9.42 -8.41 9.21
N ARG A 60 8.77 -9.57 9.08
CA ARG A 60 7.34 -9.64 8.81
C ARG A 60 6.53 -8.90 9.87
N ARG A 61 6.98 -8.97 11.12
CA ARG A 61 6.34 -8.26 12.23
C ARG A 61 6.36 -6.75 12.01
N SER A 62 7.49 -6.21 11.54
CA SER A 62 7.61 -4.77 11.23
C SER A 62 6.62 -4.36 10.16
N ILE A 63 6.42 -5.21 9.15
CA ILE A 63 5.46 -4.95 8.08
C ILE A 63 4.03 -4.96 8.63
N MET A 64 3.69 -5.91 9.49
CA MET A 64 2.35 -5.98 10.07
C MET A 64 2.06 -4.80 10.98
N VAL A 65 3.04 -4.37 11.77
CA VAL A 65 2.91 -3.16 12.60
C VAL A 65 2.70 -1.93 11.72
N CYS A 66 3.43 -1.84 10.61
CA CYS A 66 3.27 -0.78 9.63
C CYS A 66 1.83 -0.74 9.11
N PHE A 67 1.28 -1.89 8.73
CA PHE A 67 -0.09 -1.97 8.21
C PHE A 67 -1.13 -1.56 9.25
N ASP A 68 -0.96 -1.95 10.50
CA ASP A 68 -1.85 -1.52 11.58
C ASP A 68 -1.86 0.00 11.70
N LYS A 69 -0.70 0.63 11.64
CA LYS A 69 -0.57 2.09 11.71
C LYS A 69 -1.15 2.78 10.49
N ILE A 70 -0.98 2.19 9.30
CA ILE A 70 -1.56 2.73 8.06
C ILE A 70 -3.09 2.65 8.13
N HIS A 71 -3.64 1.54 8.63
CA HIS A 71 -5.08 1.41 8.83
C HIS A 71 -5.60 2.57 9.69
N GLN A 72 -4.96 2.84 10.81
CA GLN A 72 -5.35 3.95 11.67
C GLN A 72 -5.23 5.31 10.97
N ALA A 73 -4.18 5.51 10.19
CA ALA A 73 -3.98 6.75 9.45
C ALA A 73 -5.03 6.97 8.37
N LEU A 74 -5.55 5.89 7.77
CA LEU A 74 -6.55 5.97 6.70
C LEU A 74 -7.99 6.05 7.20
N LEU A 75 -8.26 5.73 8.47
CA LEU A 75 -9.63 5.60 8.96
C LEU A 75 -10.48 6.86 8.79
N ASN A 76 -9.95 8.03 9.11
CA ASN A 76 -10.71 9.27 8.97
C ASN A 76 -11.03 9.57 7.52
N ASP A 77 -10.07 9.36 6.64
CA ASP A 77 -10.25 9.56 5.20
C ASP A 77 -11.30 8.59 4.65
N TYR A 78 -11.24 7.34 5.07
CA TYR A 78 -12.22 6.32 4.69
C TYR A 78 -13.64 6.69 5.19
N LYS A 79 -13.77 7.09 6.45
CA LYS A 79 -15.07 7.45 7.02
C LYS A 79 -15.70 8.63 6.30
N GLU A 80 -14.90 9.57 5.87
CA GLU A 80 -15.35 10.76 5.15
C GLU A 80 -15.72 10.46 3.71
N LYS A 81 -14.87 9.73 2.99
CA LYS A 81 -14.99 9.53 1.54
C LYS A 81 -15.67 8.22 1.14
N LYS A 82 -15.67 7.21 2.01
CA LYS A 82 -16.33 5.91 1.76
C LYS A 82 -15.85 5.19 0.51
N TRP A 83 -14.54 5.25 0.23
CA TRP A 83 -13.97 4.51 -0.90
C TRP A 83 -13.91 3.01 -0.60
N TYR A 84 -13.95 2.18 -1.66
CA TYR A 84 -13.73 0.73 -1.54
C TYR A 84 -12.25 0.42 -1.40
N CYS A 85 -11.42 1.03 -2.24
CA CYS A 85 -9.98 0.77 -2.30
C CYS A 85 -9.23 2.08 -2.49
N ALA A 86 -8.13 2.24 -1.77
CA ALA A 86 -7.17 3.31 -2.00
C ALA A 86 -5.90 2.69 -2.54
N THR A 87 -5.41 3.22 -3.66
CA THR A 87 -4.15 2.82 -4.27
C THR A 87 -3.16 3.94 -4.09
N ILE A 88 -2.04 3.64 -3.43
CA ILE A 88 -1.02 4.63 -3.14
C ILE A 88 0.24 4.27 -3.91
N GLN A 89 0.72 5.22 -4.72
CA GLN A 89 1.97 5.08 -5.45
C GLN A 89 2.99 6.04 -4.86
N LEU A 90 4.17 5.53 -4.57
CA LEU A 90 5.25 6.28 -3.95
C LEU A 90 6.54 6.02 -4.73
N SER A 91 7.32 7.08 -4.95
CA SER A 91 8.63 6.94 -5.59
C SER A 91 9.72 7.54 -4.71
N SER A 92 10.95 7.06 -4.92
CA SER A 92 12.09 7.48 -4.10
C SER A 92 12.43 8.96 -4.28
N ASP A 93 11.93 9.59 -5.35
CA ASP A 93 12.06 11.04 -5.56
C ASP A 93 10.94 11.82 -4.85
N GLN A 94 10.26 11.19 -3.91
CA GLN A 94 9.26 11.79 -3.02
C GLN A 94 7.94 12.16 -3.69
N LYS A 95 7.62 11.54 -4.80
CA LYS A 95 6.29 11.69 -5.40
C LYS A 95 5.32 10.74 -4.72
N PHE A 96 4.14 11.24 -4.41
CA PHE A 96 3.07 10.50 -3.75
C PHE A 96 1.78 10.73 -4.53
N VAL A 97 1.13 9.66 -4.95
CA VAL A 97 -0.15 9.71 -5.64
C VAL A 97 -1.11 8.75 -4.95
N ILE A 98 -2.34 9.18 -4.70
CA ILE A 98 -3.37 8.32 -4.18
C ILE A 98 -4.56 8.33 -5.14
N ASN A 99 -5.04 7.15 -5.51
CA ASN A 99 -6.21 6.96 -6.35
C ASN A 99 -7.25 6.15 -5.59
N TYR A 100 -8.51 6.53 -5.73
CA TYR A 100 -9.59 5.85 -5.03
C TYR A 100 -10.49 5.10 -6.00
N THR A 101 -10.93 3.92 -5.59
CA THR A 101 -11.99 3.16 -6.24
C THR A 101 -13.19 3.18 -5.30
N TYR A 102 -14.32 3.67 -5.78
CA TYR A 102 -15.51 3.83 -4.95
C TYR A 102 -16.51 2.69 -5.10
N ASP A 103 -16.56 2.07 -6.27
CA ASP A 103 -17.49 0.97 -6.52
C ASP A 103 -17.09 -0.28 -5.74
N ASP A 104 -18.08 -0.93 -5.12
CA ASP A 104 -17.87 -2.16 -4.38
C ASP A 104 -17.46 -3.28 -5.34
N GLN A 105 -16.29 -3.87 -5.10
CA GLN A 105 -15.70 -4.93 -5.91
C GLN A 105 -15.82 -6.31 -5.24
N SER A 106 -16.57 -6.42 -4.15
CA SER A 106 -16.61 -7.66 -3.35
C SER A 106 -17.16 -8.86 -4.11
N SER A 107 -18.01 -8.66 -5.13
CA SER A 107 -18.53 -9.76 -5.94
C SER A 107 -17.52 -10.29 -6.98
N ASN A 108 -16.47 -9.53 -7.30
CA ASN A 108 -15.43 -9.89 -8.27
C ASN A 108 -14.05 -9.52 -7.76
N GLU A 109 -13.79 -9.80 -6.50
CA GLU A 109 -12.59 -9.37 -5.82
C GLU A 109 -11.31 -9.87 -6.47
N GLU A 110 -11.27 -11.14 -6.86
CA GLU A 110 -10.08 -11.71 -7.49
C GLU A 110 -9.78 -11.09 -8.84
N LEU A 111 -10.82 -10.85 -9.64
CA LEU A 111 -10.66 -10.20 -10.95
C LEU A 111 -10.21 -8.76 -10.76
N PHE A 112 -10.78 -8.05 -9.80
CA PHE A 112 -10.39 -6.68 -9.49
C PHE A 112 -8.90 -6.61 -9.12
N LYS A 113 -8.44 -7.50 -8.25
CA LYS A 113 -7.03 -7.54 -7.84
C LYS A 113 -6.10 -7.91 -9.00
N ALA A 114 -6.53 -8.84 -9.86
CA ALA A 114 -5.72 -9.22 -11.03
C ALA A 114 -5.56 -8.03 -11.99
N ASN A 115 -6.63 -7.31 -12.25
CA ASN A 115 -6.60 -6.12 -13.09
C ASN A 115 -5.76 -5.00 -12.45
N TRP A 116 -5.85 -4.85 -11.15
CA TRP A 116 -5.05 -3.91 -10.37
C TRP A 116 -3.56 -4.17 -10.57
N LYS A 117 -3.15 -5.43 -10.45
CA LYS A 117 -1.73 -5.81 -10.64
C LYS A 117 -1.27 -5.50 -12.06
N GLN A 118 -2.09 -5.80 -13.07
CA GLN A 118 -1.74 -5.49 -14.47
C GLN A 118 -1.59 -3.99 -14.70
N THR A 119 -2.39 -3.19 -14.03
CA THR A 119 -2.35 -1.73 -14.17
C THR A 119 -1.12 -1.13 -13.51
N TYR A 120 -0.77 -1.58 -12.32
CA TYR A 120 0.22 -0.90 -11.48
C TYR A 120 1.61 -1.55 -11.46
N LEU A 121 1.74 -2.81 -11.83
CA LEU A 121 3.03 -3.52 -11.78
C LEU A 121 3.68 -3.66 -13.17
N LYS A 122 3.81 -2.54 -13.84
CA LYS A 122 4.44 -2.52 -15.17
C LYS A 122 5.90 -2.13 -15.11
#